data_a3391dfedf33f3885285ed2248c045b3
#
_entry.id   a3391dfedf33f3885285ed2248c045b3
#
_cell.length_a   1.000
_cell.length_b   1.000
_cell.length_c   1.000
_cell.angle_alpha   90.00
_cell.angle_beta   90.00
_cell.angle_gamma   90.00
#
_symmetry.space_group_name_H-M   'P 1'
#
loop_
_entity.id
_entity.type
_entity.pdbx_description
1 polymer ?
#
loop_
_entity_poly.entity_id
_entity_poly.type
_entity_poly.pdbx_seq_one_letter_code
_entity_poly.pdbx_strand_id
1 'polypeptide(L)'
;MLFRSTNTDLLHVPFKGASESNIAVLGGQIESSISGSSSVASQVRGGKLRALAVTNGERVPQVPGVPSVGEFVPGYSAGAGTLSLMAPGGTPMPIVMRLNTEMRAALKEPEVVKRLADSGEQPSPSTPEELATELRGDIEKYTKLVKSSGLKLQ
;
A
#
# COMPACT_ATOMS: atom_id res chain seq x y z
N MET A 1 -10.61 -7.21 5.25
CA MET A 1 -11.83 -6.58 5.74
C MET A 1 -12.82 -6.21 4.67
N LEU A 2 -12.38 -6.10 3.43
CA LEU A 2 -13.25 -5.97 2.26
C LEU A 2 -14.38 -7.02 2.29
N PHE A 3 -14.06 -8.27 2.62
CA PHE A 3 -14.99 -9.39 2.65
C PHE A 3 -16.09 -9.26 3.69
N ARG A 4 -15.81 -8.68 4.87
CA ARG A 4 -16.84 -8.42 5.88
C ARG A 4 -17.81 -7.32 5.47
N SER A 5 -17.32 -6.30 4.75
CA SER A 5 -18.14 -5.20 4.27
C SER A 5 -19.10 -5.61 3.14
N THR A 6 -18.78 -6.70 2.44
CA THR A 6 -19.58 -7.22 1.31
C THR A 6 -20.33 -8.51 1.64
N ASN A 7 -20.28 -8.98 2.89
CA ASN A 7 -20.83 -10.26 3.34
C ASN A 7 -20.34 -11.45 2.48
N THR A 8 -19.09 -11.40 2.03
CA THR A 8 -18.45 -12.43 1.21
C THR A 8 -17.59 -13.30 2.11
N ASP A 9 -17.76 -14.62 1.98
CA ASP A 9 -16.91 -15.59 2.69
C ASP A 9 -15.76 -16.03 1.79
N LEU A 10 -14.52 -15.68 2.19
CA LEU A 10 -13.30 -16.05 1.49
C LEU A 10 -12.33 -16.72 2.48
N LEU A 11 -11.81 -17.87 2.06
CA LEU A 11 -10.77 -18.56 2.82
C LEU A 11 -9.47 -17.74 2.82
N HIS A 12 -9.02 -17.33 4.00
CA HIS A 12 -7.74 -16.68 4.14
C HIS A 12 -6.59 -17.70 4.16
N VAL A 13 -5.71 -17.62 3.19
CA VAL A 13 -4.48 -18.43 3.10
C VAL A 13 -3.30 -17.52 3.44
N PRO A 14 -2.63 -17.68 4.60
CA PRO A 14 -1.52 -16.82 4.99
C PRO A 14 -0.24 -17.18 4.25
N PHE A 15 0.50 -16.15 3.81
CA PHE A 15 1.84 -16.24 3.23
C PHE A 15 2.80 -15.32 4.00
N LYS A 16 4.11 -15.59 3.95
CA LYS A 16 5.13 -14.76 4.61
C LYS A 16 5.28 -13.37 3.98
N GLY A 17 4.79 -13.18 2.75
CA GLY A 17 4.84 -11.89 2.08
C GLY A 17 4.17 -11.89 0.71
N ALA A 18 4.05 -10.69 0.12
CA ALA A 18 3.38 -10.47 -1.16
C ALA A 18 4.01 -11.28 -2.32
N SER A 19 5.32 -11.48 -2.32
CA SER A 19 5.99 -12.25 -3.38
C SER A 19 5.52 -13.70 -3.43
N GLU A 20 5.41 -14.36 -2.27
CA GLU A 20 4.95 -15.75 -2.21
C GLU A 20 3.47 -15.86 -2.61
N SER A 21 2.59 -14.98 -2.13
CA SER A 21 1.18 -14.98 -2.51
C SER A 21 0.98 -14.71 -4.01
N ASN A 22 1.79 -13.83 -4.62
CA ASN A 22 1.72 -13.56 -6.04
C ASN A 22 2.16 -14.77 -6.89
N ILE A 23 3.19 -15.51 -6.45
CA ILE A 23 3.60 -16.77 -7.09
C ILE A 23 2.47 -17.80 -7.01
N ALA A 24 1.82 -17.90 -5.85
CA ALA A 24 0.70 -18.84 -5.66
C ALA A 24 -0.50 -18.52 -6.58
N VAL A 25 -0.81 -17.22 -6.82
CA VAL A 25 -1.84 -16.81 -7.80
C VAL A 25 -1.39 -17.15 -9.23
N LEU A 26 -0.14 -16.84 -9.58
CA LEU A 26 0.41 -17.17 -10.90
C LEU A 26 0.42 -18.67 -11.19
N GLY A 27 0.63 -19.48 -10.14
CA GLY A 27 0.60 -20.94 -10.22
C GLY A 27 -0.79 -21.56 -10.09
N GLY A 28 -1.85 -20.75 -9.93
CA GLY A 28 -3.22 -21.24 -9.76
C GLY A 28 -3.48 -21.97 -8.43
N GLN A 29 -2.63 -21.79 -7.42
CA GLN A 29 -2.80 -22.40 -6.10
C GLN A 29 -3.84 -21.66 -5.24
N ILE A 30 -4.00 -20.37 -5.47
CA ILE A 30 -5.05 -19.51 -4.91
C ILE A 30 -5.62 -18.62 -6.01
N GLU A 31 -6.88 -18.19 -5.86
CA GLU A 31 -7.62 -17.46 -6.88
C GLU A 31 -7.27 -15.98 -6.93
N SER A 32 -6.87 -15.39 -5.79
CA SER A 32 -6.60 -13.95 -5.70
C SER A 32 -5.67 -13.60 -4.55
N SER A 33 -5.01 -12.44 -4.66
CA SER A 33 -4.22 -11.86 -3.57
C SER A 33 -4.41 -10.35 -3.50
N ILE A 34 -4.15 -9.77 -2.33
CA ILE A 34 -4.03 -8.32 -2.13
C ILE A 34 -2.55 -8.03 -1.94
N SER A 35 -1.98 -7.23 -2.84
CA SER A 35 -0.54 -6.97 -2.90
C SER A 35 -0.27 -5.50 -3.20
N GLY A 36 0.90 -5.00 -2.80
CA GLY A 36 1.35 -3.68 -3.21
C GLY A 36 1.52 -3.61 -4.74
N SER A 37 1.15 -2.47 -5.34
CA SER A 37 1.20 -2.24 -6.78
C SER A 37 2.59 -2.51 -7.38
N SER A 38 3.65 -2.10 -6.71
CA SER A 38 5.04 -2.33 -7.13
C SER A 38 5.40 -3.81 -7.26
N SER A 39 4.82 -4.68 -6.42
CA SER A 39 5.11 -6.12 -6.44
C SER A 39 4.44 -6.88 -7.60
N VAL A 40 3.41 -6.31 -8.23
CA VAL A 40 2.63 -6.97 -9.29
C VAL A 40 2.62 -6.21 -10.62
N ALA A 41 3.14 -4.99 -10.68
CA ALA A 41 3.03 -4.11 -11.84
C ALA A 41 3.55 -4.75 -13.15
N SER A 42 4.66 -5.49 -13.09
CA SER A 42 5.23 -6.16 -14.28
C SER A 42 4.35 -7.32 -14.75
N GLN A 43 3.78 -8.09 -13.85
CA GLN A 43 2.91 -9.22 -14.15
C GLN A 43 1.57 -8.75 -14.72
N VAL A 44 1.03 -7.66 -14.20
CA VAL A 44 -0.20 -7.05 -14.71
C VAL A 44 0.03 -6.46 -16.10
N ARG A 45 1.11 -5.70 -16.32
CA ARG A 45 1.48 -5.20 -17.65
C ARG A 45 1.76 -6.31 -18.66
N GLY A 46 2.35 -7.39 -18.21
CA GLY A 46 2.61 -8.58 -19.03
C GLY A 46 1.40 -9.49 -19.25
N GLY A 47 0.21 -9.12 -18.74
CA GLY A 47 -1.02 -9.91 -18.88
C GLY A 47 -1.03 -11.23 -18.12
N LYS A 48 -0.04 -11.48 -17.24
CA LYS A 48 0.05 -12.70 -16.43
C LYS A 48 -0.85 -12.64 -15.19
N LEU A 49 -1.15 -11.45 -14.69
CA LEU A 49 -2.10 -11.19 -13.62
C LEU A 49 -3.12 -10.16 -14.10
N ARG A 50 -4.36 -10.31 -13.63
CA ARG A 50 -5.43 -9.35 -13.85
C ARG A 50 -5.64 -8.53 -12.57
N ALA A 51 -5.44 -7.22 -12.64
CA ALA A 51 -5.84 -6.32 -11.57
C ALA A 51 -7.37 -6.17 -11.57
N LEU A 52 -8.01 -6.43 -10.43
CA LEU A 52 -9.46 -6.37 -10.27
C LEU A 52 -9.92 -5.02 -9.74
N ALA A 53 -9.23 -4.51 -8.73
CA ALA A 53 -9.49 -3.20 -8.15
C ALA A 53 -8.26 -2.70 -7.41
N VAL A 54 -8.17 -1.38 -7.20
CA VAL A 54 -7.20 -0.76 -6.28
C VAL A 54 -7.90 -0.43 -4.96
N THR A 55 -7.16 -0.55 -3.85
CA THR A 55 -7.69 -0.26 -2.51
C THR A 55 -7.58 1.22 -2.11
N ASN A 56 -7.03 2.05 -2.97
CA ASN A 56 -7.03 3.51 -2.79
C ASN A 56 -8.46 4.05 -2.84
N GLY A 57 -8.72 5.23 -2.26
CA GLY A 57 -10.03 5.89 -2.30
C GLY A 57 -10.48 6.25 -3.72
N GLU A 58 -9.51 6.50 -4.62
CA GLU A 58 -9.71 6.84 -6.02
C GLU A 58 -8.88 5.94 -6.93
N ARG A 59 -9.19 5.95 -8.24
CA ARG A 59 -8.38 5.26 -9.25
C ARG A 59 -6.97 5.83 -9.29
N VAL A 60 -6.00 4.97 -9.56
CA VAL A 60 -4.59 5.37 -9.62
C VAL A 60 -4.14 5.49 -11.08
N PRO A 61 -3.37 6.54 -11.43
CA PRO A 61 -2.94 6.79 -12.81
C PRO A 61 -2.12 5.66 -13.44
N GLN A 62 -1.43 4.88 -12.62
CA GLN A 62 -0.58 3.77 -13.07
C GLN A 62 -1.37 2.61 -13.68
N VAL A 63 -2.65 2.48 -13.31
CA VAL A 63 -3.57 1.46 -13.83
C VAL A 63 -4.95 2.09 -14.11
N PRO A 64 -5.07 2.99 -15.08
CA PRO A 64 -6.25 3.85 -15.26
C PRO A 64 -7.53 3.06 -15.58
N GLY A 65 -7.39 1.86 -16.11
CA GLY A 65 -8.52 0.95 -16.39
C GLY A 65 -9.00 0.13 -15.20
N VAL A 66 -8.30 0.20 -14.05
CA VAL A 66 -8.64 -0.57 -12.84
C VAL A 66 -9.46 0.30 -11.91
N PRO A 67 -10.67 -0.14 -11.50
CA PRO A 67 -11.52 0.65 -10.63
C PRO A 67 -10.98 0.69 -9.20
N SER A 68 -11.42 1.71 -8.44
CA SER A 68 -11.24 1.74 -6.99
C SER A 68 -12.30 0.89 -6.30
N VAL A 69 -11.94 0.25 -5.19
CA VAL A 69 -12.92 -0.43 -4.32
C VAL A 69 -13.97 0.54 -3.79
N GLY A 70 -13.60 1.80 -3.58
CA GLY A 70 -14.53 2.85 -3.13
C GLY A 70 -15.70 3.10 -4.10
N GLU A 71 -15.55 2.75 -5.39
CA GLU A 71 -16.63 2.87 -6.37
C GLU A 71 -17.76 1.84 -6.13
N PHE A 72 -17.47 0.72 -5.49
CA PHE A 72 -18.42 -0.39 -5.26
C PHE A 72 -18.84 -0.54 -3.80
N VAL A 73 -18.02 -0.07 -2.87
CA VAL A 73 -18.23 -0.22 -1.43
C VAL A 73 -18.26 1.16 -0.77
N PRO A 74 -19.45 1.78 -0.62
CA PRO A 74 -19.58 3.08 0.00
C PRO A 74 -18.94 3.11 1.41
N GLY A 75 -18.19 4.17 1.69
CA GLY A 75 -17.48 4.32 2.98
C GLY A 75 -16.23 3.46 3.12
N TYR A 76 -15.83 2.71 2.10
CA TYR A 76 -14.56 1.99 2.10
C TYR A 76 -13.38 2.98 2.09
N SER A 77 -12.51 2.86 3.07
CA SER A 77 -11.26 3.59 3.15
C SER A 77 -10.18 2.66 3.71
N ALA A 78 -9.45 2.01 2.82
CA ALA A 78 -8.13 1.50 3.17
C ALA A 78 -7.14 2.65 2.97
N GLY A 79 -6.28 2.91 3.94
CA GLY A 79 -5.15 3.82 3.75
C GLY A 79 -4.27 3.33 2.58
N ALA A 80 -3.72 4.23 1.81
CA ALA A 80 -2.64 3.88 0.89
C ALA A 80 -1.45 3.39 1.72
N GLY A 81 -0.83 2.29 1.30
CA GLY A 81 0.43 1.87 1.93
C GLY A 81 1.49 2.93 1.68
N THR A 82 2.14 3.40 2.75
CA THR A 82 3.20 4.42 2.67
C THR A 82 4.56 3.76 2.86
N LEU A 83 5.47 3.99 1.91
CA LEU A 83 6.90 3.67 2.09
C LEU A 83 7.59 4.85 2.75
N SER A 84 8.20 4.61 3.89
CA SER A 84 8.81 5.68 4.70
C SER A 84 10.29 5.43 4.95
N LEU A 85 11.09 6.50 4.91
CA LEU A 85 12.47 6.48 5.41
C LEU A 85 12.46 6.70 6.93
N MET A 86 13.00 5.77 7.67
CA MET A 86 13.10 5.84 9.13
C MET A 86 14.56 5.99 9.57
N ALA A 87 14.78 6.74 10.62
CA ALA A 87 16.06 6.83 11.31
C ALA A 87 15.99 6.15 12.69
N PRO A 88 17.10 5.66 13.25
CA PRO A 88 17.14 5.15 14.62
C PRO A 88 16.61 6.15 15.63
N GLY A 89 15.96 5.65 16.69
CA GLY A 89 15.54 6.52 17.82
C GLY A 89 16.74 7.25 18.41
N GLY A 90 16.57 8.54 18.71
CA GLY A 90 17.65 9.38 19.24
C GLY A 90 18.56 10.02 18.17
N THR A 91 18.31 9.81 16.87
CA THR A 91 19.03 10.57 15.82
C THR A 91 18.80 12.06 16.01
N PRO A 92 19.89 12.88 16.08
CA PRO A 92 19.77 14.32 16.26
C PRO A 92 18.89 14.99 15.20
N MET A 93 18.00 15.88 15.62
CA MET A 93 17.02 16.52 14.74
C MET A 93 17.66 17.21 13.53
N PRO A 94 18.81 17.88 13.62
CA PRO A 94 19.47 18.45 12.43
C PRO A 94 19.80 17.41 11.34
N ILE A 95 20.15 16.19 11.73
CA ILE A 95 20.39 15.08 10.78
C ILE A 95 19.08 14.63 10.14
N VAL A 96 18.03 14.46 10.94
CA VAL A 96 16.68 14.09 10.44
C VAL A 96 16.19 15.12 9.43
N MET A 97 16.31 16.42 9.76
CA MET A 97 15.87 17.50 8.87
C MET A 97 16.69 17.56 7.58
N ARG A 98 17.98 17.32 7.65
CA ARG A 98 18.83 17.26 6.46
C ARG A 98 18.42 16.09 5.55
N LEU A 99 18.26 14.89 6.11
CA LEU A 99 17.79 13.72 5.35
C LEU A 99 16.43 13.97 4.72
N ASN A 100 15.49 14.59 5.44
CA ASN A 100 14.17 14.94 4.90
C ASN A 100 14.29 15.93 3.73
N THR A 101 15.12 16.97 3.87
CA THR A 101 15.33 17.96 2.81
C THR A 101 15.90 17.33 1.54
N GLU A 102 16.94 16.50 1.66
CA GLU A 102 17.56 15.82 0.52
C GLU A 102 16.60 14.80 -0.12
N MET A 103 15.84 14.04 0.69
CA MET A 103 14.84 13.10 0.20
C MET A 103 13.73 13.84 -0.57
N ARG A 104 13.20 14.93 -0.04
CA ARG A 104 12.17 15.74 -0.70
C ARG A 104 12.64 16.36 -2.00
N ALA A 105 13.94 16.72 -2.09
CA ALA A 105 14.55 17.18 -3.33
C ALA A 105 14.66 16.03 -4.34
N ALA A 106 15.18 14.88 -3.93
CA ALA A 106 15.31 13.70 -4.79
C ALA A 106 13.96 13.23 -5.35
N LEU A 107 12.89 13.26 -4.55
CA LEU A 107 11.53 12.87 -4.99
C LEU A 107 10.91 13.85 -6.01
N LYS A 108 11.54 15.00 -6.30
CA LYS A 108 11.12 15.93 -7.36
C LYS A 108 11.91 15.74 -8.64
N GLU A 109 13.00 15.00 -8.61
CA GLU A 109 13.83 14.75 -9.79
C GLU A 109 13.06 13.95 -10.84
N PRO A 110 12.98 14.40 -12.11
CA PRO A 110 12.16 13.75 -13.15
C PRO A 110 12.50 12.28 -13.35
N GLU A 111 13.76 11.88 -13.24
CA GLU A 111 14.18 10.50 -13.39
C GLU A 111 13.69 9.63 -12.20
N VAL A 112 13.73 10.16 -10.98
CA VAL A 112 13.22 9.47 -9.78
C VAL A 112 11.70 9.31 -9.87
N VAL A 113 10.98 10.38 -10.23
CA VAL A 113 9.52 10.35 -10.42
C VAL A 113 9.14 9.30 -11.46
N LYS A 114 9.87 9.28 -12.59
CA LYS A 114 9.64 8.30 -13.65
C LYS A 114 9.86 6.85 -13.16
N ARG A 115 10.97 6.58 -12.47
CA ARG A 115 11.27 5.25 -11.93
C ARG A 115 10.23 4.78 -10.92
N LEU A 116 9.77 5.67 -10.04
CA LEU A 116 8.69 5.36 -9.10
C LEU A 116 7.39 5.02 -9.85
N ALA A 117 7.00 5.83 -10.83
CA ALA A 117 5.82 5.57 -11.64
C ALA A 117 5.92 4.23 -12.41
N ASP A 118 7.09 3.91 -12.98
CA ASP A 118 7.35 2.63 -13.65
C ASP A 118 7.23 1.43 -12.69
N SER A 119 7.50 1.64 -11.40
CA SER A 119 7.30 0.65 -10.33
C SER A 119 5.88 0.63 -9.76
N GLY A 120 4.98 1.50 -10.22
CA GLY A 120 3.62 1.60 -9.70
C GLY A 120 3.50 2.42 -8.41
N GLU A 121 4.52 3.20 -8.08
CA GLU A 121 4.55 4.06 -6.89
C GLU A 121 4.36 5.53 -7.27
N GLN A 122 3.90 6.33 -6.30
CA GLN A 122 3.82 7.78 -6.44
C GLN A 122 4.65 8.47 -5.36
N PRO A 123 5.47 9.49 -5.72
CA PRO A 123 6.16 10.27 -4.71
C PRO A 123 5.16 11.03 -3.84
N SER A 124 5.29 10.88 -2.53
CA SER A 124 4.47 11.58 -1.52
C SER A 124 5.40 12.19 -0.46
N PRO A 125 6.12 13.27 -0.81
CA PRO A 125 7.07 13.88 0.12
C PRO A 125 6.34 14.55 1.29
N SER A 126 6.72 14.20 2.51
CA SER A 126 6.17 14.76 3.75
C SER A 126 7.26 15.28 4.68
N THR A 127 6.89 16.07 5.66
CA THR A 127 7.76 16.42 6.79
C THR A 127 7.78 15.30 7.83
N PRO A 128 8.76 15.27 8.75
CA PRO A 128 8.76 14.31 9.85
C PRO A 128 7.50 14.40 10.73
N GLU A 129 6.97 15.59 10.93
CA GLU A 129 5.78 15.85 11.75
C GLU A 129 4.51 15.34 11.06
N GLU A 130 4.39 15.56 9.74
CA GLU A 130 3.28 15.04 8.94
C GLU A 130 3.26 13.51 8.97
N LEU A 131 4.41 12.87 8.71
CA LEU A 131 4.54 11.42 8.79
C LEU A 131 4.22 10.88 10.19
N ALA A 132 4.71 11.53 11.24
CA ALA A 132 4.42 11.12 12.62
C ALA A 132 2.93 11.23 12.95
N THR A 133 2.23 12.21 12.37
CA THR A 133 0.78 12.38 12.55
C THR A 133 -0.01 11.30 11.81
N GLU A 134 0.38 11.01 10.57
CA GLU A 134 -0.19 9.92 9.76
C GLU A 134 -0.04 8.58 10.47
N LEU A 135 1.18 8.24 10.92
CA LEU A 135 1.46 6.99 11.64
C LEU A 135 0.63 6.84 12.93
N ARG A 136 0.47 7.91 13.71
CA ARG A 136 -0.38 7.88 14.91
C ARG A 136 -1.83 7.59 14.54
N GLY A 137 -2.35 8.26 13.53
CA GLY A 137 -3.70 8.03 13.03
C GLY A 137 -3.93 6.59 12.55
N ASP A 138 -2.97 6.05 11.82
CA ASP A 138 -3.01 4.67 11.34
C ASP A 138 -2.95 3.66 12.49
N ILE A 139 -2.09 3.85 13.48
CA ILE A 139 -2.01 3.00 14.68
C ILE A 139 -3.36 2.98 15.39
N GLU A 140 -3.99 4.13 15.61
CA GLU A 140 -5.31 4.20 16.24
C GLU A 140 -6.38 3.48 15.41
N LYS A 141 -6.42 3.73 14.10
CA LYS A 141 -7.36 3.13 13.15
C LYS A 141 -7.24 1.61 13.15
N TYR A 142 -6.02 1.10 12.96
CA TYR A 142 -5.81 -0.34 12.91
C TYR A 142 -5.98 -1.01 14.28
N THR A 143 -5.66 -0.34 15.38
CA THR A 143 -5.95 -0.83 16.74
C THR A 143 -7.45 -1.02 16.96
N LYS A 144 -8.27 -0.02 16.59
CA LYS A 144 -9.73 -0.12 16.67
C LYS A 144 -10.26 -1.25 15.79
N LEU A 145 -9.71 -1.36 14.59
CA LEU A 145 -10.09 -2.34 13.61
C LEU A 145 -9.79 -3.78 14.06
N VAL A 146 -8.61 -4.05 14.60
CA VAL A 146 -8.23 -5.36 15.15
C VAL A 146 -9.15 -5.73 16.32
N LYS A 147 -9.40 -4.79 17.25
CA LYS A 147 -10.32 -5.02 18.39
C LYS A 147 -11.74 -5.37 17.94
N SER A 148 -12.27 -4.64 16.95
CA SER A 148 -13.65 -4.86 16.46
C SER A 148 -13.78 -6.11 15.58
N SER A 149 -12.69 -6.57 14.98
CA SER A 149 -12.71 -7.69 14.05
C SER A 149 -12.59 -9.06 14.71
N GLY A 150 -12.20 -9.11 16.00
CA GLY A 150 -11.92 -10.36 16.71
C GLY A 150 -10.71 -11.13 16.16
N LEU A 151 -9.87 -10.47 15.35
CA LEU A 151 -8.63 -11.07 14.85
C LEU A 151 -7.65 -11.26 16.02
N LYS A 152 -7.14 -12.48 16.17
CA LYS A 152 -5.99 -12.73 17.03
C LYS A 152 -4.74 -12.46 16.19
N LEU A 153 -3.91 -11.52 16.62
CA LEU A 153 -2.58 -11.34 16.05
C LEU A 153 -1.74 -12.56 16.47
N GLN A 154 -1.19 -13.22 15.50
CA GLN A 154 -0.22 -14.31 15.70
C GLN A 154 1.17 -13.72 15.87
#